data_159ca9ca352e14d7a45b00f34a6ec387
#
_entry.id   159ca9ca352e14d7a45b00f34a6ec387
#
_cell.length_a   1.000
_cell.length_b   1.000
_cell.length_c   1.000
_cell.angle_alpha   90.00
_cell.angle_beta   90.00
_cell.angle_gamma   90.00
#
_symmetry.space_group_name_H-M   'P 1'
#
loop_
_entity.id
_entity.type
_entity.pdbx_description
1 polymer ?
#
loop_
_entity_poly.entity_id
_entity_poly.type
_entity_poly.pdbx_seq_one_letter_code
_entity_poly.pdbx_strand_id
1 'polypeptide(L)'
;MNLRIAGMGWVTPLGRGIDPVWDRLIRGDEATGQQISDDIADKTYRAFRIPAGALKDLPPHPRLRRASAISRFAAAAGLDALAQARSTIGEIDVQRMALVFAVSNGGVIYTKRFYHNVVESGAQSASPLLFPETVFNAPASHLAAILGIAGASYTLVGDGAVGLLAIKMASDLLDNEAFDFCLVVGAEEADWLLCDAYHKWRLLKSEAPIEPFHERPRGMILSEGAGAVLLARQGTVQIDAIDAGGNFSQRRKVNEILRRILHDLTDEHACIVASANGTFVDLAERAAIEKELPKAIVYGPKPALGESVGASALWQVIVAAQALRTKRLPEMLHSGRQAGLSFPTIDETSCTKAIVLSCGLNQQVAGLRLSI
;
A
#
# COMPACT_ATOMS: atom_id res chain seq x y z
N MET A 1 20.08 6.09 12.23
CA MET A 1 19.76 5.55 10.89
C MET A 1 19.68 6.71 9.92
N ASN A 2 20.47 6.76 8.86
CA ASN A 2 20.37 7.83 7.86
C ASN A 2 19.68 7.27 6.60
N LEU A 3 18.40 7.01 6.71
CA LEU A 3 17.57 6.43 5.66
C LEU A 3 16.56 7.47 5.17
N ARG A 4 16.54 7.70 3.86
CA ARG A 4 15.68 8.70 3.25
C ARG A 4 14.90 8.15 2.06
N ILE A 5 13.74 8.71 1.82
CA ILE A 5 12.97 8.49 0.60
C ILE A 5 13.53 9.43 -0.47
N ALA A 6 14.15 8.86 -1.49
CA ALA A 6 14.72 9.57 -2.63
C ALA A 6 13.71 9.75 -3.77
N GLY A 7 12.79 8.79 -3.93
CA GLY A 7 11.74 8.86 -4.93
C GLY A 7 10.51 8.02 -4.57
N MET A 8 9.39 8.41 -5.13
CA MET A 8 8.09 7.78 -4.91
C MET A 8 7.33 7.62 -6.22
N GLY A 9 6.49 6.60 -6.28
CA GLY A 9 5.56 6.40 -7.38
C GLY A 9 4.34 5.63 -6.92
N TRP A 10 3.19 5.92 -7.48
CA TRP A 10 1.98 5.17 -7.20
C TRP A 10 1.04 5.06 -8.39
N VAL A 11 0.28 3.99 -8.38
CA VAL A 11 -0.86 3.74 -9.26
C VAL A 11 -2.02 3.42 -8.33
N THR A 12 -3.06 4.23 -8.37
CA THR A 12 -4.20 4.17 -7.45
C THR A 12 -5.51 4.21 -8.23
N PRO A 13 -6.65 3.88 -7.63
CA PRO A 13 -7.95 4.08 -8.26
C PRO A 13 -8.27 5.54 -8.66
N LEU A 14 -7.53 6.50 -8.10
CA LEU A 14 -7.58 7.90 -8.53
C LEU A 14 -6.63 8.23 -9.69
N GLY A 15 -5.83 7.28 -10.19
CA GLY A 15 -4.91 7.48 -11.28
C GLY A 15 -3.46 7.18 -10.94
N ARG A 16 -2.52 7.73 -11.74
CA ARG A 16 -1.07 7.53 -11.61
C ARG A 16 -0.33 8.88 -11.49
N GLY A 17 0.81 8.85 -10.83
CA GLY A 17 1.70 10.00 -10.62
C GLY A 17 1.47 10.70 -9.30
N ILE A 18 2.56 11.14 -8.65
CA ILE A 18 2.52 11.69 -7.29
C ILE A 18 1.62 12.91 -7.22
N ASP A 19 1.92 13.96 -7.97
CA ASP A 19 1.19 15.22 -7.87
C ASP A 19 -0.26 15.13 -8.38
N PRO A 20 -0.57 14.47 -9.53
CA PRO A 20 -1.95 14.36 -10.00
C PRO A 20 -2.88 13.66 -9.01
N VAL A 21 -2.43 12.57 -8.37
CA VAL A 21 -3.24 11.85 -7.38
C VAL A 21 -3.32 12.63 -6.07
N TRP A 22 -2.20 13.26 -5.65
CA TRP A 22 -2.18 14.12 -4.47
C TRP A 22 -3.18 15.28 -4.56
N ASP A 23 -3.20 15.98 -5.70
CA ASP A 23 -4.14 17.06 -5.96
C ASP A 23 -5.60 16.60 -5.91
N ARG A 24 -5.87 15.38 -6.36
CA ARG A 24 -7.20 14.77 -6.26
C ARG A 24 -7.58 14.50 -4.80
N LEU A 25 -6.67 13.94 -4.01
CA LEU A 25 -6.90 13.73 -2.57
C LEU A 25 -7.14 15.05 -1.84
N ILE A 26 -6.37 16.10 -2.14
CA ILE A 26 -6.55 17.43 -1.55
C ILE A 26 -7.91 18.05 -1.90
N ARG A 27 -8.46 17.75 -3.10
CA ARG A 27 -9.82 18.18 -3.47
C ARG A 27 -10.94 17.36 -2.83
N GLY A 28 -10.60 16.28 -2.12
CA GLY A 28 -11.59 15.38 -1.56
C GLY A 28 -12.18 14.40 -2.59
N ASP A 29 -11.49 14.15 -3.72
CA ASP A 29 -11.94 13.15 -4.68
C ASP A 29 -11.84 11.75 -4.06
N GLU A 30 -12.82 10.89 -4.37
CA GLU A 30 -12.83 9.48 -3.99
C GLU A 30 -13.00 8.58 -5.22
N ALA A 31 -12.53 7.33 -5.11
CA ALA A 31 -12.67 6.35 -6.17
C ALA A 31 -14.11 5.86 -6.29
N THR A 32 -14.51 5.53 -7.51
CA THR A 32 -15.84 4.97 -7.78
C THR A 32 -15.78 3.45 -7.83
N GLY A 33 -16.68 2.79 -7.09
CA GLY A 33 -16.81 1.34 -7.07
C GLY A 33 -17.28 0.80 -8.41
N GLN A 34 -16.48 -0.09 -9.00
CA GLN A 34 -16.81 -0.82 -10.22
C GLN A 34 -17.29 -2.24 -9.86
N GLN A 35 -18.25 -2.75 -10.60
CA GLN A 35 -18.78 -4.08 -10.40
C GLN A 35 -17.75 -5.14 -10.83
N ILE A 36 -17.58 -6.15 -9.98
CA ILE A 36 -16.81 -7.36 -10.26
C ILE A 36 -17.75 -8.55 -10.18
N SER A 37 -17.84 -9.32 -11.26
CA SER A 37 -18.60 -10.56 -11.37
C SER A 37 -17.68 -11.74 -11.70
N ASP A 38 -18.19 -12.94 -11.49
CA ASP A 38 -17.59 -14.19 -11.94
C ASP A 38 -18.58 -14.89 -12.85
N ASP A 39 -18.09 -15.58 -13.87
CA ASP A 39 -18.93 -16.23 -14.89
C ASP A 39 -19.77 -17.38 -14.35
N ILE A 40 -19.42 -17.92 -13.18
CA ILE A 40 -20.06 -19.09 -12.57
C ILE A 40 -20.93 -18.71 -11.37
N ALA A 41 -20.59 -17.59 -10.70
CA ALA A 41 -21.25 -17.19 -9.45
C ALA A 41 -22.27 -16.08 -9.67
N ASP A 42 -23.52 -16.29 -9.19
CA ASP A 42 -24.58 -15.26 -9.25
C ASP A 42 -24.29 -14.00 -8.44
N LYS A 43 -23.25 -14.02 -7.61
CA LYS A 43 -22.94 -12.92 -6.69
C LYS A 43 -21.97 -11.94 -7.32
N THR A 44 -22.28 -10.67 -7.19
CA THR A 44 -21.42 -9.57 -7.64
C THR A 44 -20.91 -8.77 -6.45
N TYR A 45 -19.72 -8.20 -6.61
CA TYR A 45 -19.08 -7.32 -5.63
C TYR A 45 -18.72 -5.99 -6.27
N ARG A 46 -18.31 -5.02 -5.45
CA ARG A 46 -17.72 -3.77 -5.93
C ARG A 46 -16.28 -3.66 -5.43
N ALA A 47 -15.41 -3.14 -6.28
CA ALA A 47 -14.04 -2.79 -5.94
C ALA A 47 -13.64 -1.47 -6.60
N PHE A 48 -12.66 -0.80 -6.03
CA PHE A 48 -12.06 0.39 -6.65
C PHE A 48 -10.94 -0.06 -7.59
N ARG A 49 -11.13 0.15 -8.88
CA ARG A 49 -10.21 -0.30 -9.92
C ARG A 49 -9.40 0.83 -10.51
N ILE A 50 -8.22 0.48 -11.03
CA ILE A 50 -7.36 1.41 -11.73
C ILE A 50 -8.06 1.90 -13.01
N PRO A 51 -8.15 3.22 -13.24
CA PRO A 51 -8.72 3.77 -14.46
C PRO A 51 -7.99 3.27 -15.71
N ALA A 52 -8.71 2.92 -16.76
CA ALA A 52 -8.15 2.33 -17.99
C ALA A 52 -7.01 3.16 -18.62
N GLY A 53 -7.05 4.48 -18.47
CA GLY A 53 -6.02 5.39 -18.99
C GLY A 53 -4.77 5.54 -18.10
N ALA A 54 -4.77 5.03 -16.87
CA ALA A 54 -3.68 5.28 -15.92
C ALA A 54 -2.32 4.68 -16.33
N LEU A 55 -2.34 3.65 -17.17
CA LEU A 55 -1.13 2.97 -17.66
C LEU A 55 -0.80 3.24 -19.12
N LYS A 56 -1.49 4.18 -19.78
CA LYS A 56 -1.30 4.46 -21.23
C LYS A 56 0.15 4.84 -21.58
N ASP A 57 0.83 5.55 -20.67
CA ASP A 57 2.18 6.03 -20.85
C ASP A 57 3.25 5.06 -20.27
N LEU A 58 2.84 3.84 -19.91
CA LEU A 58 3.79 2.81 -19.50
C LEU A 58 4.62 2.36 -20.71
N PRO A 59 5.96 2.48 -20.67
CA PRO A 59 6.80 2.11 -21.80
C PRO A 59 6.57 0.65 -22.22
N PRO A 60 6.48 0.37 -23.51
CA PRO A 60 6.33 -0.99 -24.01
C PRO A 60 7.58 -1.81 -23.64
N HIS A 61 7.36 -2.95 -23.01
CA HIS A 61 8.44 -3.88 -22.66
C HIS A 61 8.00 -5.32 -22.92
N PRO A 62 8.87 -6.21 -23.46
CA PRO A 62 8.50 -7.59 -23.76
C PRO A 62 7.94 -8.34 -22.56
N ARG A 63 8.46 -8.09 -21.36
CA ARG A 63 8.00 -8.68 -20.11
C ARG A 63 6.57 -8.30 -19.73
N LEU A 64 6.07 -7.13 -20.19
CA LEU A 64 4.73 -6.65 -19.88
C LEU A 64 3.65 -7.12 -20.86
N ARG A 65 4.03 -7.75 -21.97
CA ARG A 65 3.06 -8.16 -23.01
C ARG A 65 2.01 -9.15 -22.51
N ARG A 66 2.40 -10.03 -21.58
CA ARG A 66 1.55 -11.08 -21.02
C ARG A 66 1.52 -11.04 -19.49
N ALA A 67 2.14 -10.04 -18.90
CA ALA A 67 2.19 -9.89 -17.44
C ALA A 67 0.81 -9.58 -16.87
N SER A 68 0.58 -10.03 -15.65
CA SER A 68 -0.60 -9.73 -14.85
C SER A 68 -0.79 -8.23 -14.63
N ALA A 69 -1.99 -7.81 -14.25
CA ALA A 69 -2.26 -6.41 -13.94
C ALA A 69 -1.39 -5.93 -12.77
N ILE A 70 -1.23 -6.74 -11.73
CA ILE A 70 -0.35 -6.47 -10.60
C ILE A 70 1.09 -6.17 -11.03
N SER A 71 1.64 -6.91 -12.00
CA SER A 71 2.98 -6.67 -12.56
C SER A 71 3.08 -5.35 -13.31
N ARG A 72 2.01 -4.95 -14.01
CA ARG A 72 1.96 -3.67 -14.72
C ARG A 72 1.83 -2.48 -13.77
N PHE A 73 1.03 -2.61 -12.70
CA PHE A 73 0.92 -1.60 -11.66
C PHE A 73 2.26 -1.39 -10.97
N ALA A 74 2.93 -2.48 -10.60
CA ALA A 74 4.25 -2.46 -9.98
C ALA A 74 5.31 -1.82 -10.88
N ALA A 75 5.32 -2.16 -12.19
CA ALA A 75 6.24 -1.57 -13.16
C ALA A 75 6.03 -0.05 -13.28
N ALA A 76 4.78 0.40 -13.36
CA ALA A 76 4.46 1.82 -13.46
C ALA A 76 4.90 2.59 -12.22
N ALA A 77 4.55 2.11 -11.02
CA ALA A 77 4.93 2.74 -9.77
C ALA A 77 6.46 2.74 -9.55
N GLY A 78 7.14 1.62 -9.86
CA GLY A 78 8.59 1.49 -9.73
C GLY A 78 9.37 2.40 -10.68
N LEU A 79 8.94 2.51 -11.94
CA LEU A 79 9.52 3.42 -12.93
C LEU A 79 9.35 4.89 -12.50
N ASP A 80 8.16 5.27 -12.00
CA ASP A 80 7.91 6.63 -11.50
C ASP A 80 8.79 6.96 -10.29
N ALA A 81 8.93 6.01 -9.35
CA ALA A 81 9.80 6.18 -8.18
C ALA A 81 11.27 6.36 -8.57
N LEU A 82 11.76 5.55 -9.52
CA LEU A 82 13.13 5.66 -10.02
C LEU A 82 13.35 6.97 -10.78
N ALA A 83 12.40 7.39 -11.61
CA ALA A 83 12.48 8.65 -12.34
C ALA A 83 12.51 9.86 -11.38
N GLN A 84 11.65 9.87 -10.36
CA GLN A 84 11.65 10.92 -9.34
C GLN A 84 12.97 10.92 -8.54
N ALA A 85 13.47 9.76 -8.16
CA ALA A 85 14.72 9.66 -7.42
C ALA A 85 15.90 10.21 -8.25
N ARG A 86 16.00 9.89 -9.54
CA ARG A 86 17.00 10.46 -10.43
C ARG A 86 16.93 11.99 -10.52
N SER A 87 15.74 12.55 -10.52
CA SER A 87 15.59 14.01 -10.49
C SER A 87 15.95 14.63 -9.14
N THR A 88 15.88 13.86 -8.05
CA THR A 88 16.12 14.34 -6.68
C THR A 88 17.59 14.23 -6.27
N ILE A 89 18.23 13.10 -6.55
CA ILE A 89 19.59 12.77 -6.05
C ILE A 89 20.60 12.50 -7.16
N GLY A 90 20.21 12.62 -8.44
CA GLY A 90 21.09 12.42 -9.59
C GLY A 90 21.17 10.97 -10.07
N GLU A 91 22.33 10.55 -10.51
CA GLU A 91 22.56 9.23 -11.09
C GLU A 91 22.34 8.11 -10.06
N ILE A 92 21.69 7.03 -10.50
CA ILE A 92 21.39 5.85 -9.69
C ILE A 92 21.94 4.62 -10.39
N ASP A 93 22.92 4.00 -9.75
CA ASP A 93 23.47 2.71 -10.21
C ASP A 93 22.51 1.58 -9.83
N VAL A 94 21.77 1.09 -10.82
CA VAL A 94 20.81 -0.02 -10.63
C VAL A 94 21.51 -1.36 -10.31
N GLN A 95 22.83 -1.48 -10.56
CA GLN A 95 23.59 -2.68 -10.19
C GLN A 95 23.84 -2.74 -8.67
N ARG A 96 23.81 -1.59 -8.00
CA ARG A 96 23.91 -1.47 -6.55
C ARG A 96 22.54 -1.25 -5.88
N MET A 97 21.46 -1.64 -6.59
CA MET A 97 20.08 -1.53 -6.09
C MET A 97 19.54 -2.90 -5.69
N ALA A 98 18.95 -2.98 -4.50
CA ALA A 98 18.10 -4.09 -4.09
C ALA A 98 16.63 -3.81 -4.41
N LEU A 99 15.83 -4.85 -4.57
CA LEU A 99 14.37 -4.80 -4.72
C LEU A 99 13.71 -5.58 -3.59
N VAL A 100 12.77 -4.96 -2.90
CA VAL A 100 11.88 -5.64 -1.94
C VAL A 100 10.45 -5.44 -2.39
N PHE A 101 9.78 -6.54 -2.69
CA PHE A 101 8.41 -6.55 -3.19
C PHE A 101 7.45 -7.05 -2.12
N ALA A 102 6.43 -6.25 -1.82
CA ALA A 102 5.37 -6.58 -0.86
C ALA A 102 4.09 -7.00 -1.59
N VAL A 103 3.52 -8.12 -1.22
CA VAL A 103 2.30 -8.65 -1.83
C VAL A 103 1.48 -9.42 -0.80
N SER A 104 0.17 -9.44 -0.96
CA SER A 104 -0.71 -10.26 -0.12
C SER A 104 -1.24 -11.47 -0.87
N ASN A 105 -1.98 -11.26 -1.94
CA ASN A 105 -2.70 -12.31 -2.66
C ASN A 105 -2.01 -12.70 -3.97
N GLY A 106 -1.14 -11.86 -4.50
CA GLY A 106 -0.34 -12.13 -5.69
C GLY A 106 -1.16 -12.36 -6.96
N GLY A 107 -0.68 -13.24 -7.81
CA GLY A 107 -1.29 -13.56 -9.10
C GLY A 107 -2.51 -14.50 -9.01
N VAL A 108 -3.46 -14.22 -8.12
CA VAL A 108 -4.62 -15.11 -7.86
C VAL A 108 -5.45 -15.37 -9.12
N ILE A 109 -5.60 -14.38 -10.01
CA ILE A 109 -6.34 -14.52 -11.27
C ILE A 109 -5.65 -15.53 -12.19
N TYR A 110 -4.32 -15.46 -12.30
CA TYR A 110 -3.54 -16.40 -13.11
C TYR A 110 -3.54 -17.79 -12.50
N THR A 111 -3.46 -17.90 -11.19
CA THR A 111 -3.59 -19.16 -10.47
C THR A 111 -4.96 -19.80 -10.72
N LYS A 112 -6.05 -19.03 -10.62
CA LYS A 112 -7.41 -19.49 -10.94
C LYS A 112 -7.50 -20.01 -12.37
N ARG A 113 -7.02 -19.26 -13.36
CA ARG A 113 -7.02 -19.67 -14.79
C ARG A 113 -6.19 -20.94 -15.02
N PHE A 114 -5.01 -21.01 -14.42
CA PHE A 114 -4.14 -22.17 -14.56
C PHE A 114 -4.81 -23.45 -14.02
N TYR A 115 -5.33 -23.39 -12.79
CA TYR A 115 -6.02 -24.52 -12.19
C TYR A 115 -7.33 -24.88 -12.91
N HIS A 116 -8.08 -23.90 -13.37
CA HIS A 116 -9.27 -24.15 -14.18
C HIS A 116 -8.93 -24.98 -15.43
N ASN A 117 -7.89 -24.61 -16.18
CA ASN A 117 -7.44 -25.36 -17.35
C ASN A 117 -7.04 -26.80 -16.99
N VAL A 118 -6.36 -27.01 -15.87
CA VAL A 118 -5.95 -28.35 -15.41
C VAL A 118 -7.17 -29.19 -15.01
N VAL A 119 -8.15 -28.61 -14.33
CA VAL A 119 -9.36 -29.32 -13.88
C VAL A 119 -10.26 -29.70 -15.06
N GLU A 120 -10.49 -28.78 -15.99
CA GLU A 120 -11.39 -28.98 -17.15
C GLU A 120 -10.79 -29.90 -18.22
N SER A 121 -9.49 -29.77 -18.46
CA SER A 121 -8.86 -30.41 -19.64
C SER A 121 -7.68 -31.33 -19.30
N GLY A 122 -7.43 -31.59 -18.02
CA GLY A 122 -6.36 -32.46 -17.54
C GLY A 122 -4.99 -31.79 -17.44
N ALA A 123 -4.05 -32.45 -16.80
CA ALA A 123 -2.71 -31.93 -16.53
C ALA A 123 -1.90 -31.54 -17.79
N GLN A 124 -2.17 -32.21 -18.93
CA GLN A 124 -1.51 -31.92 -20.21
C GLN A 124 -1.90 -30.54 -20.79
N SER A 125 -3.02 -29.95 -20.35
CA SER A 125 -3.48 -28.63 -20.77
C SER A 125 -2.84 -27.51 -19.95
N ALA A 126 -2.06 -27.85 -18.93
CA ALA A 126 -1.35 -26.87 -18.09
C ALA A 126 -0.45 -25.96 -18.96
N SER A 127 -0.81 -24.69 -19.06
CA SER A 127 -0.10 -23.74 -19.90
C SER A 127 1.25 -23.34 -19.29
N PRO A 128 2.39 -23.67 -19.94
CA PRO A 128 3.69 -23.21 -19.47
C PRO A 128 3.87 -21.68 -19.53
N LEU A 129 2.98 -20.98 -20.25
CA LEU A 129 2.97 -19.53 -20.34
C LEU A 129 2.24 -18.87 -19.16
N LEU A 130 1.26 -19.57 -18.55
CA LEU A 130 0.53 -19.06 -17.39
C LEU A 130 1.25 -19.37 -16.08
N PHE A 131 1.91 -20.50 -16.00
CA PHE A 131 2.55 -20.97 -14.77
C PHE A 131 3.49 -19.93 -14.12
N PRO A 132 4.39 -19.23 -14.85
CA PRO A 132 5.26 -18.22 -14.26
C PRO A 132 4.50 -17.05 -13.60
N GLU A 133 3.28 -16.77 -14.01
CA GLU A 133 2.46 -15.69 -13.42
C GLU A 133 1.68 -16.13 -12.17
N THR A 134 1.69 -17.43 -11.84
CA THR A 134 0.99 -17.95 -10.66
C THR A 134 1.79 -17.82 -9.36
N VAL A 135 3.09 -17.52 -9.44
CA VAL A 135 3.97 -17.44 -8.28
C VAL A 135 4.06 -16.02 -7.73
N PHE A 136 4.20 -15.88 -6.41
CA PHE A 136 4.19 -14.58 -5.74
C PHE A 136 5.33 -13.64 -6.18
N ASN A 137 6.46 -14.18 -6.61
CA ASN A 137 7.60 -13.38 -7.06
C ASN A 137 7.58 -13.00 -8.55
N ALA A 138 6.57 -13.37 -9.31
CA ALA A 138 6.46 -13.00 -10.73
C ALA A 138 6.50 -11.47 -10.96
N PRO A 139 5.71 -10.64 -10.23
CA PRO A 139 5.76 -9.20 -10.38
C PRO A 139 7.13 -8.61 -10.06
N ALA A 140 7.80 -9.09 -9.01
CA ALA A 140 9.15 -8.66 -8.64
C ALA A 140 10.17 -9.01 -9.74
N SER A 141 10.08 -10.22 -10.30
CA SER A 141 10.96 -10.68 -11.39
C SER A 141 10.78 -9.83 -12.67
N HIS A 142 9.53 -9.49 -13.03
CA HIS A 142 9.27 -8.61 -14.15
C HIS A 142 9.84 -7.21 -13.91
N LEU A 143 9.60 -6.65 -12.73
CA LEU A 143 10.08 -5.31 -12.37
C LEU A 143 11.62 -5.24 -12.37
N ALA A 144 12.30 -6.21 -11.74
CA ALA A 144 13.77 -6.28 -11.73
C ALA A 144 14.33 -6.30 -13.16
N ALA A 145 13.75 -7.13 -14.03
CA ALA A 145 14.17 -7.23 -15.43
C ALA A 145 13.92 -5.93 -16.24
N ILE A 146 12.81 -5.22 -15.96
CA ILE A 146 12.46 -3.95 -16.62
C ILE A 146 13.42 -2.84 -16.19
N LEU A 147 13.78 -2.79 -14.91
CA LEU A 147 14.67 -1.76 -14.36
C LEU A 147 16.16 -2.09 -14.53
N GLY A 148 16.49 -3.32 -14.92
CA GLY A 148 17.88 -3.78 -15.02
C GLY A 148 18.54 -4.04 -13.66
N ILE A 149 17.74 -4.29 -12.60
CA ILE A 149 18.24 -4.61 -11.27
C ILE A 149 18.82 -6.03 -11.29
N ALA A 150 20.13 -6.15 -11.06
CA ALA A 150 20.83 -7.43 -10.97
C ALA A 150 21.15 -7.84 -9.53
N GLY A 151 20.92 -6.97 -8.56
CA GLY A 151 21.16 -7.19 -7.14
C GLY A 151 20.11 -8.11 -6.48
N ALA A 152 20.05 -8.06 -5.17
CA ALA A 152 19.10 -8.86 -4.39
C ALA A 152 17.66 -8.47 -4.68
N SER A 153 16.80 -9.47 -4.87
CA SER A 153 15.36 -9.28 -5.05
C SER A 153 14.61 -10.21 -4.10
N TYR A 154 13.81 -9.64 -3.23
CA TYR A 154 13.01 -10.35 -2.24
C TYR A 154 11.53 -10.08 -2.45
N THR A 155 10.71 -11.10 -2.20
CA THR A 155 9.25 -10.97 -2.15
C THR A 155 8.77 -11.33 -0.76
N LEU A 156 8.15 -10.37 -0.09
CA LEU A 156 7.48 -10.55 1.19
C LEU A 156 5.99 -10.79 0.95
N VAL A 157 5.49 -11.90 1.47
CA VAL A 157 4.06 -12.23 1.44
C VAL A 157 3.48 -11.99 2.82
N GLY A 158 2.47 -11.15 2.90
CA GLY A 158 1.84 -10.79 4.18
C GLY A 158 0.48 -10.14 3.99
N ASP A 159 -0.04 -9.51 5.03
CA ASP A 159 -1.28 -8.74 4.94
C ASP A 159 -1.03 -7.22 4.96
N GLY A 160 -1.97 -6.40 5.39
CA GLY A 160 -1.93 -4.94 5.27
C GLY A 160 -0.68 -4.24 5.78
N ALA A 161 0.10 -4.85 6.68
CA ALA A 161 1.34 -4.27 7.20
C ALA A 161 2.60 -4.63 6.38
N VAL A 162 2.47 -5.52 5.38
CA VAL A 162 3.60 -6.06 4.61
C VAL A 162 4.47 -4.99 3.95
N GLY A 163 3.88 -3.87 3.52
CA GLY A 163 4.62 -2.75 2.93
C GLY A 163 5.58 -2.07 3.91
N LEU A 164 5.19 -1.91 5.19
CA LEU A 164 6.09 -1.36 6.22
C LEU A 164 7.19 -2.35 6.59
N LEU A 165 6.90 -3.65 6.59
CA LEU A 165 7.92 -4.68 6.79
C LEU A 165 8.91 -4.73 5.63
N ALA A 166 8.45 -4.48 4.41
CA ALA A 166 9.32 -4.35 3.26
C ALA A 166 10.27 -3.14 3.39
N ILE A 167 9.79 -2.02 3.94
CA ILE A 167 10.65 -0.87 4.29
C ILE A 167 11.66 -1.25 5.39
N LYS A 168 11.24 -2.00 6.40
CA LYS A 168 12.17 -2.49 7.44
C LYS A 168 13.26 -3.37 6.84
N MET A 169 12.88 -4.33 5.99
CA MET A 169 13.85 -5.18 5.30
C MET A 169 14.78 -4.37 4.39
N ALA A 170 14.26 -3.38 3.67
CA ALA A 170 15.07 -2.49 2.84
C ALA A 170 16.09 -1.69 3.66
N SER A 171 15.70 -1.25 4.86
CA SER A 171 16.63 -0.64 5.81
C SER A 171 17.77 -1.56 6.19
N ASP A 172 17.46 -2.82 6.50
CA ASP A 172 18.47 -3.81 6.88
C ASP A 172 19.42 -4.16 5.70
N LEU A 173 18.87 -4.17 4.48
CA LEU A 173 19.70 -4.36 3.26
C LEU A 173 20.64 -3.18 3.00
N LEU A 174 20.20 -1.95 3.27
CA LEU A 174 21.02 -0.75 3.09
C LEU A 174 22.09 -0.55 4.17
N ASP A 175 22.03 -1.30 5.27
CA ASP A 175 23.14 -1.40 6.22
C ASP A 175 24.30 -2.26 5.68
N ASN A 176 24.06 -3.02 4.60
CA ASN A 176 25.09 -3.77 3.88
C ASN A 176 25.71 -2.89 2.79
N GLU A 177 27.05 -2.79 2.75
CA GLU A 177 27.81 -2.00 1.76
C GLU A 177 27.63 -2.45 0.31
N ALA A 178 26.98 -3.60 0.07
CA ALA A 178 26.67 -4.09 -1.28
C ALA A 178 25.61 -3.23 -2.00
N PHE A 179 24.77 -2.51 -1.25
CA PHE A 179 23.64 -1.75 -1.79
C PHE A 179 23.68 -0.29 -1.37
N ASP A 180 23.50 0.61 -2.33
CA ASP A 180 23.34 2.05 -2.10
C ASP A 180 21.87 2.47 -2.16
N PHE A 181 21.06 1.67 -2.85
CA PHE A 181 19.63 1.92 -3.10
C PHE A 181 18.80 0.68 -2.81
N CYS A 182 17.59 0.90 -2.35
CA CYS A 182 16.59 -0.16 -2.27
C CYS A 182 15.24 0.34 -2.77
N LEU A 183 14.71 -0.29 -3.81
CA LEU A 183 13.37 -0.04 -4.29
C LEU A 183 12.40 -0.96 -3.55
N VAL A 184 11.47 -0.36 -2.81
CA VAL A 184 10.38 -1.07 -2.15
C VAL A 184 9.11 -0.86 -2.95
N VAL A 185 8.45 -1.93 -3.37
CA VAL A 185 7.21 -1.89 -4.13
C VAL A 185 6.17 -2.76 -3.47
N GLY A 186 4.98 -2.22 -3.27
CA GLY A 186 3.81 -3.00 -2.85
C GLY A 186 2.75 -2.93 -3.94
N ALA A 187 2.18 -4.05 -4.31
CA ALA A 187 1.15 -4.09 -5.34
C ALA A 187 0.09 -5.16 -5.05
N GLU A 188 -1.12 -4.92 -5.53
CA GLU A 188 -2.23 -5.86 -5.42
C GLU A 188 -3.21 -5.70 -6.59
N GLU A 189 -3.93 -6.76 -6.91
CA GLU A 189 -4.99 -6.80 -7.91
C GLU A 189 -6.32 -7.19 -7.25
N ALA A 190 -7.41 -6.50 -7.58
CA ALA A 190 -8.73 -6.84 -7.08
C ALA A 190 -9.41 -7.87 -7.97
N ASP A 191 -9.87 -8.97 -7.38
CA ASP A 191 -10.58 -10.06 -8.06
C ASP A 191 -11.83 -10.47 -7.29
N TRP A 192 -12.77 -11.10 -8.00
CA TRP A 192 -14.00 -11.59 -7.42
C TRP A 192 -13.75 -12.62 -6.28
N LEU A 193 -12.77 -13.51 -6.45
CA LEU A 193 -12.44 -14.54 -5.46
C LEU A 193 -11.99 -13.91 -4.13
N LEU A 194 -11.20 -12.84 -4.21
CA LEU A 194 -10.76 -12.09 -3.03
C LEU A 194 -11.94 -11.37 -2.38
N CYS A 195 -12.80 -10.74 -3.17
CA CYS A 195 -14.01 -10.11 -2.66
C CYS A 195 -14.89 -11.14 -1.92
N ASP A 196 -15.09 -12.33 -2.49
CA ASP A 196 -15.88 -13.39 -1.87
C ASP A 196 -15.27 -13.90 -0.56
N ALA A 197 -13.93 -14.06 -0.52
CA ALA A 197 -13.22 -14.45 0.70
C ALA A 197 -13.38 -13.39 1.81
N TYR A 198 -13.12 -12.12 1.54
CA TYR A 198 -13.28 -11.04 2.52
C TYR A 198 -14.74 -10.83 2.94
N HIS A 199 -15.68 -11.04 2.00
CA HIS A 199 -17.10 -11.02 2.34
C HIS A 199 -17.48 -12.15 3.32
N LYS A 200 -17.01 -13.37 3.09
CA LYS A 200 -17.22 -14.50 4.02
C LYS A 200 -16.62 -14.24 5.39
N TRP A 201 -15.53 -13.48 5.48
CA TRP A 201 -14.93 -13.04 6.75
C TRP A 201 -15.61 -11.82 7.36
N ARG A 202 -16.69 -11.32 6.74
CA ARG A 202 -17.45 -10.13 7.20
C ARG A 202 -16.59 -8.88 7.29
N LEU A 203 -15.66 -8.72 6.36
CA LEU A 203 -14.77 -7.56 6.27
C LEU A 203 -15.12 -6.66 5.10
N LEU A 204 -15.87 -7.15 4.11
CA LEU A 204 -16.22 -6.42 2.90
C LEU A 204 -17.58 -5.71 3.05
N LYS A 205 -17.62 -4.45 2.64
CA LYS A 205 -18.85 -3.68 2.46
C LYS A 205 -19.33 -3.83 1.01
N SER A 206 -20.64 -3.89 0.81
CA SER A 206 -21.25 -4.06 -0.52
C SER A 206 -21.18 -2.80 -1.38
N GLU A 207 -21.22 -1.62 -0.74
CA GLU A 207 -21.29 -0.32 -1.43
C GLU A 207 -20.48 0.75 -0.71
N ALA A 208 -19.98 1.73 -1.48
CA ALA A 208 -19.34 2.94 -0.95
C ALA A 208 -20.37 3.81 -0.18
N PRO A 209 -19.89 4.74 0.65
CA PRO A 209 -18.51 5.02 0.99
C PRO A 209 -17.93 4.09 2.06
N ILE A 210 -16.60 4.05 2.19
CA ILE A 210 -15.93 3.51 3.39
C ILE A 210 -16.07 4.56 4.50
N GLU A 211 -16.56 4.15 5.66
CA GLU A 211 -16.81 5.04 6.81
C GLU A 211 -15.77 4.75 7.91
N PRO A 212 -14.64 5.49 7.92
CA PRO A 212 -13.58 5.25 8.89
C PRO A 212 -14.01 5.67 10.29
N PHE A 213 -13.51 4.96 11.29
CA PHE A 213 -13.73 5.22 12.71
C PHE A 213 -15.19 5.23 13.16
N HIS A 214 -16.09 4.67 12.36
CA HIS A 214 -17.50 4.57 12.75
C HIS A 214 -17.67 3.63 13.95
N GLU A 215 -18.59 3.93 14.88
CA GLU A 215 -18.85 3.13 16.08
C GLU A 215 -19.21 1.67 15.77
N ARG A 216 -19.88 1.47 14.63
CA ARG A 216 -20.21 0.14 14.11
C ARG A 216 -19.54 -0.04 12.76
N PRO A 217 -18.35 -0.65 12.71
CA PRO A 217 -17.65 -0.86 11.45
C PRO A 217 -18.51 -1.63 10.45
N ARG A 218 -18.58 -1.11 9.21
CA ARG A 218 -19.45 -1.67 8.15
C ARG A 218 -18.70 -2.46 7.10
N GLY A 219 -17.36 -2.45 7.17
CA GLY A 219 -16.48 -3.13 6.24
C GLY A 219 -15.78 -2.20 5.27
N MET A 220 -14.81 -2.76 4.59
CA MET A 220 -13.99 -2.10 3.57
C MET A 220 -14.50 -2.34 2.16
N ILE A 221 -13.94 -1.62 1.19
CA ILE A 221 -14.03 -1.92 -0.24
C ILE A 221 -12.62 -2.25 -0.71
N LEU A 222 -12.46 -3.38 -1.39
CA LEU A 222 -11.18 -3.75 -1.98
C LEU A 222 -10.81 -2.80 -3.11
N SER A 223 -9.51 -2.58 -3.26
CA SER A 223 -8.95 -1.84 -4.38
C SER A 223 -7.70 -2.50 -4.94
N GLU A 224 -7.30 -2.07 -6.10
CA GLU A 224 -6.10 -2.52 -6.79
C GLU A 224 -5.12 -1.37 -7.03
N GLY A 225 -3.85 -1.69 -7.22
CA GLY A 225 -2.83 -0.73 -7.59
C GLY A 225 -1.46 -1.07 -7.06
N ALA A 226 -0.58 -0.07 -7.04
CA ALA A 226 0.78 -0.19 -6.51
C ALA A 226 1.26 1.10 -5.85
N GLY A 227 2.12 0.96 -4.86
CA GLY A 227 2.95 2.02 -4.31
C GLY A 227 4.42 1.62 -4.39
N ALA A 228 5.30 2.58 -4.64
CA ALA A 228 6.73 2.37 -4.68
C ALA A 228 7.47 3.50 -3.98
N VAL A 229 8.48 3.16 -3.18
CA VAL A 229 9.41 4.11 -2.58
C VAL A 229 10.83 3.66 -2.83
N LEU A 230 11.69 4.55 -3.33
CA LEU A 230 13.11 4.31 -3.47
C LEU A 230 13.82 4.90 -2.25
N LEU A 231 14.51 4.03 -1.52
CA LEU A 231 15.24 4.35 -0.31
C LEU A 231 16.73 4.47 -0.58
N ALA A 232 17.36 5.48 0.02
CA ALA A 232 18.79 5.74 -0.09
C ALA A 232 19.27 6.51 1.16
N ARG A 233 20.58 6.80 1.23
CA ARG A 233 21.15 7.68 2.25
C ARG A 233 20.88 9.16 1.99
N GLN A 234 20.47 9.52 0.78
CA GLN A 234 20.07 10.86 0.35
C GLN A 234 18.61 10.85 -0.09
N GLY A 235 17.92 11.97 0.11
CA GLY A 235 16.49 12.08 -0.26
C GLY A 235 15.80 13.24 0.43
N THR A 236 14.53 13.41 0.16
CA THR A 236 13.72 14.55 0.63
C THR A 236 13.04 14.33 1.98
N VAL A 237 12.70 13.08 2.31
CA VAL A 237 11.99 12.73 3.55
C VAL A 237 12.80 11.70 4.31
N GLN A 238 13.04 11.94 5.58
CA GLN A 238 13.80 11.05 6.45
C GLN A 238 12.87 10.00 7.08
N ILE A 239 13.37 8.76 7.20
CA ILE A 239 12.75 7.73 8.02
C ILE A 239 13.47 7.74 9.36
N ASP A 240 12.80 8.25 10.40
CA ASP A 240 13.38 8.40 11.73
C ASP A 240 13.41 7.08 12.50
N ALA A 241 12.31 6.34 12.40
CA ALA A 241 12.14 5.07 13.12
C ALA A 241 11.18 4.14 12.37
N ILE A 242 11.43 2.85 12.48
CA ILE A 242 10.57 1.78 11.97
C ILE A 242 10.31 0.81 13.11
N ASP A 243 9.03 0.66 13.49
CA ASP A 243 8.61 -0.39 14.41
C ASP A 243 7.97 -1.53 13.60
N ALA A 244 8.65 -2.66 13.52
CA ALA A 244 8.13 -3.87 12.87
C ALA A 244 6.88 -4.43 13.59
N GLY A 245 6.53 -3.86 14.71
CA GLY A 245 5.30 -4.12 15.42
C GLY A 245 5.20 -5.53 16.00
N GLY A 246 4.11 -6.19 15.68
CA GLY A 246 3.87 -7.54 16.21
C GLY A 246 2.70 -8.24 15.53
N ASN A 247 2.67 -9.55 15.72
CA ASN A 247 1.61 -10.41 15.22
C ASN A 247 0.46 -10.50 16.24
N PHE A 248 -0.75 -10.62 15.73
CA PHE A 248 -1.93 -10.92 16.54
C PHE A 248 -2.67 -12.14 16.01
N SER A 249 -3.19 -12.93 16.91
CA SER A 249 -4.10 -14.05 16.62
C SER A 249 -5.54 -13.76 17.05
N GLN A 250 -5.75 -12.67 17.78
CA GLN A 250 -7.04 -12.23 18.28
C GLN A 250 -7.18 -10.73 18.08
N ARG A 251 -8.28 -10.28 17.49
CA ARG A 251 -8.55 -8.87 17.17
C ARG A 251 -8.42 -7.94 18.38
N ARG A 252 -8.74 -8.39 19.58
CA ARG A 252 -8.60 -7.61 20.83
C ARG A 252 -7.16 -7.19 21.16
N LYS A 253 -6.16 -7.93 20.64
CA LYS A 253 -4.74 -7.61 20.85
C LYS A 253 -4.21 -6.50 19.95
N VAL A 254 -4.94 -6.16 18.89
CA VAL A 254 -4.53 -5.12 17.95
C VAL A 254 -4.34 -3.78 18.64
N ASN A 255 -5.27 -3.39 19.53
CA ASN A 255 -5.15 -2.13 20.27
C ASN A 255 -3.88 -2.08 21.15
N GLU A 256 -3.56 -3.17 21.84
CA GLU A 256 -2.36 -3.26 22.69
C GLU A 256 -1.07 -3.06 21.85
N ILE A 257 -1.00 -3.72 20.69
CA ILE A 257 0.16 -3.59 19.78
C ILE A 257 0.24 -2.16 19.23
N LEU A 258 -0.87 -1.60 18.79
CA LEU A 258 -0.92 -0.23 18.28
C LEU A 258 -0.50 0.80 19.32
N ARG A 259 -0.93 0.64 20.58
CA ARG A 259 -0.53 1.51 21.68
C ARG A 259 0.97 1.47 21.92
N ARG A 260 1.58 0.27 21.93
CA ARG A 260 3.04 0.14 22.06
C ARG A 260 3.75 0.85 20.90
N ILE A 261 3.34 0.61 19.66
CA ILE A 261 3.92 1.26 18.47
C ILE A 261 3.80 2.78 18.58
N LEU A 262 2.62 3.31 18.94
CA LEU A 262 2.43 4.75 19.11
C LEU A 262 3.28 5.32 20.23
N HIS A 263 3.43 4.59 21.36
CA HIS A 263 4.32 4.99 22.46
C HIS A 263 5.78 5.10 21.98
N ASP A 264 6.27 4.10 21.25
CA ASP A 264 7.66 4.03 20.76
C ASP A 264 7.95 5.05 19.64
N LEU A 265 6.94 5.39 18.84
CA LEU A 265 7.04 6.36 17.75
C LEU A 265 6.55 7.77 18.12
N THR A 266 6.16 7.99 19.37
CA THR A 266 5.51 9.25 19.79
C THR A 266 6.33 10.49 19.47
N ASP A 267 5.65 11.55 19.05
CA ASP A 267 6.20 12.89 18.88
C ASP A 267 5.06 13.91 18.90
N GLU A 268 5.22 14.99 19.67
CA GLU A 268 4.16 15.99 19.87
C GLU A 268 3.79 16.76 18.60
N HIS A 269 4.66 16.78 17.59
CA HIS A 269 4.46 17.49 16.32
C HIS A 269 4.11 16.56 15.16
N ALA A 270 3.77 15.32 15.45
CA ALA A 270 3.43 14.35 14.43
C ALA A 270 1.93 14.34 14.10
N CYS A 271 1.62 14.31 12.80
CA CYS A 271 0.32 13.81 12.34
C CYS A 271 0.33 12.29 12.22
N ILE A 272 -0.83 11.67 12.20
CA ILE A 272 -0.99 10.21 12.04
C ILE A 272 -1.64 9.92 10.69
N VAL A 273 -0.97 9.11 9.87
CA VAL A 273 -1.58 8.48 8.70
C VAL A 273 -2.07 7.09 9.10
N ALA A 274 -3.36 7.00 9.32
CA ALA A 274 -4.03 5.86 9.91
C ALA A 274 -4.28 4.72 8.92
N SER A 275 -4.46 3.52 9.45
CA SER A 275 -4.82 2.30 8.71
C SER A 275 -6.32 2.11 8.53
N ALA A 276 -7.15 2.98 9.12
CA ALA A 276 -8.59 2.88 9.15
C ALA A 276 -9.21 2.59 7.78
N ASN A 277 -10.05 1.56 7.71
CA ASN A 277 -10.63 1.05 6.48
C ASN A 277 -12.11 0.63 6.60
N GLY A 278 -12.77 1.00 7.69
CA GLY A 278 -14.16 0.64 7.96
C GLY A 278 -14.36 -0.71 8.64
N THR A 279 -13.27 -1.39 9.05
CA THR A 279 -13.33 -2.69 9.73
C THR A 279 -13.06 -2.58 11.24
N PHE A 280 -12.88 -3.71 11.91
CA PHE A 280 -12.50 -3.77 13.33
C PHE A 280 -11.20 -3.02 13.65
N VAL A 281 -10.34 -2.81 12.66
CA VAL A 281 -9.09 -2.06 12.77
C VAL A 281 -9.34 -0.66 13.31
N ASP A 282 -10.38 0.00 12.82
CA ASP A 282 -10.72 1.37 13.13
C ASP A 282 -10.96 1.60 14.62
N LEU A 283 -11.69 0.67 15.27
CA LEU A 283 -11.97 0.76 16.71
C LEU A 283 -10.71 0.58 17.55
N ALA A 284 -9.85 -0.35 17.13
CA ALA A 284 -8.59 -0.62 17.83
C ALA A 284 -7.61 0.56 17.68
N GLU A 285 -7.51 1.11 16.47
CA GLU A 285 -6.62 2.23 16.14
C GLU A 285 -7.10 3.51 16.81
N ARG A 286 -8.40 3.81 16.75
CA ARG A 286 -9.02 4.94 17.46
C ARG A 286 -8.69 4.91 18.94
N ALA A 287 -8.98 3.81 19.63
CA ALA A 287 -8.74 3.68 21.06
C ALA A 287 -7.24 3.79 21.44
N ALA A 288 -6.34 3.36 20.55
CA ALA A 288 -4.91 3.52 20.74
C ALA A 288 -4.48 4.99 20.59
N ILE A 289 -4.96 5.68 19.55
CA ILE A 289 -4.64 7.10 19.30
C ILE A 289 -5.20 7.99 20.40
N GLU A 290 -6.46 7.82 20.80
CA GLU A 290 -7.09 8.58 21.89
C GLU A 290 -6.30 8.46 23.21
N LYS A 291 -5.64 7.32 23.43
CA LYS A 291 -4.87 7.08 24.64
C LYS A 291 -3.45 7.61 24.59
N GLU A 292 -2.73 7.39 23.49
CA GLU A 292 -1.29 7.68 23.38
C GLU A 292 -1.00 9.06 22.76
N LEU A 293 -1.83 9.52 21.80
CA LEU A 293 -1.65 10.78 21.06
C LEU A 293 -2.99 11.53 20.84
N PRO A 294 -3.70 11.92 21.91
CA PRO A 294 -5.06 12.47 21.81
C PRO A 294 -5.19 13.79 21.06
N LYS A 295 -4.07 14.49 20.84
CA LYS A 295 -4.05 15.78 20.11
C LYS A 295 -3.55 15.65 18.68
N ALA A 296 -3.15 14.46 18.24
CA ALA A 296 -2.62 14.28 16.90
C ALA A 296 -3.73 14.45 15.84
N ILE A 297 -3.35 15.08 14.72
CA ILE A 297 -4.21 15.16 13.54
C ILE A 297 -4.15 13.81 12.83
N VAL A 298 -5.31 13.21 12.58
CA VAL A 298 -5.44 11.87 12.00
C VAL A 298 -6.03 11.94 10.60
N TYR A 299 -5.33 11.35 9.63
CA TYR A 299 -5.81 11.18 8.27
C TYR A 299 -5.71 9.71 7.83
N GLY A 300 -6.65 9.23 7.04
CA GLY A 300 -6.60 7.89 6.42
C GLY A 300 -6.95 7.96 4.93
N PRO A 301 -6.11 7.44 4.03
CA PRO A 301 -6.38 7.51 2.59
C PRO A 301 -7.38 6.48 2.08
N LYS A 302 -7.69 5.45 2.84
CA LYS A 302 -8.51 4.32 2.38
C LYS A 302 -9.97 4.65 2.07
N PRO A 303 -10.63 5.64 2.70
CA PRO A 303 -11.93 6.10 2.22
C PRO A 303 -11.92 6.57 0.77
N ALA A 304 -10.84 7.24 0.34
CA ALA A 304 -10.68 7.71 -1.04
C ALA A 304 -10.16 6.63 -2.00
N LEU A 305 -9.25 5.76 -1.54
CA LEU A 305 -8.49 4.84 -2.39
C LEU A 305 -8.92 3.37 -2.28
N GLY A 306 -9.68 3.00 -1.25
CA GLY A 306 -9.97 1.60 -0.93
C GLY A 306 -8.84 0.88 -0.19
N GLU A 307 -9.07 -0.40 0.09
CA GLU A 307 -8.08 -1.29 0.72
C GLU A 307 -7.40 -2.15 -0.33
N SER A 308 -6.14 -1.86 -0.62
CA SER A 308 -5.29 -2.63 -1.52
C SER A 308 -4.20 -3.33 -0.70
N VAL A 309 -4.56 -4.37 -0.01
CA VAL A 309 -3.81 -5.00 1.09
C VAL A 309 -2.28 -4.98 0.92
N GLY A 310 -1.76 -5.40 -0.25
CA GLY A 310 -0.32 -5.39 -0.54
C GLY A 310 0.26 -3.99 -0.84
N ALA A 311 -0.56 -3.02 -1.29
CA ALA A 311 -0.10 -1.69 -1.69
C ALA A 311 -0.41 -0.59 -0.65
N SER A 312 -1.46 -0.76 0.16
CA SER A 312 -2.01 0.29 1.03
C SER A 312 -0.98 0.90 1.99
N ALA A 313 -0.10 0.07 2.58
CA ALA A 313 0.92 0.57 3.50
C ALA A 313 1.88 1.56 2.81
N LEU A 314 2.28 1.30 1.56
CA LEU A 314 3.14 2.21 0.80
C LEU A 314 2.37 3.45 0.33
N TRP A 315 1.07 3.35 0.02
CA TRP A 315 0.25 4.53 -0.22
C TRP A 315 0.18 5.44 1.01
N GLN A 316 0.05 4.86 2.21
CA GLN A 316 0.08 5.62 3.46
C GLN A 316 1.44 6.31 3.68
N VAL A 317 2.56 5.65 3.36
CA VAL A 317 3.90 6.24 3.42
C VAL A 317 4.04 7.40 2.43
N ILE A 318 3.55 7.23 1.19
CA ILE A 318 3.56 8.29 0.17
C ILE A 318 2.70 9.48 0.62
N VAL A 319 1.53 9.24 1.16
CA VAL A 319 0.66 10.28 1.74
C VAL A 319 1.37 11.03 2.86
N ALA A 320 2.00 10.33 3.79
CA ALA A 320 2.75 10.94 4.89
C ALA A 320 3.91 11.81 4.37
N ALA A 321 4.67 11.30 3.39
CA ALA A 321 5.76 12.03 2.77
C ALA A 321 5.26 13.28 2.02
N GLN A 322 4.15 13.18 1.29
CA GLN A 322 3.54 14.33 0.61
C GLN A 322 2.98 15.36 1.60
N ALA A 323 2.36 14.90 2.68
CA ALA A 323 1.87 15.80 3.73
C ALA A 323 3.00 16.66 4.33
N LEU A 324 4.14 16.03 4.62
CA LEU A 324 5.33 16.74 5.12
C LEU A 324 5.91 17.69 4.08
N ARG A 325 6.02 17.27 2.81
CA ARG A 325 6.59 18.10 1.73
C ARG A 325 5.73 19.31 1.37
N THR A 326 4.41 19.13 1.36
CA THR A 326 3.45 20.17 0.93
C THR A 326 2.89 20.96 2.10
N LYS A 327 3.14 20.51 3.34
CA LYS A 327 2.53 21.03 4.58
C LYS A 327 1.00 21.07 4.51
N ARG A 328 0.41 20.07 3.87
CA ARG A 328 -1.04 19.96 3.71
C ARG A 328 -1.46 18.51 3.98
N LEU A 329 -2.65 18.31 4.51
CA LEU A 329 -3.31 17.01 4.61
C LEU A 329 -4.67 17.10 3.94
N PRO A 330 -5.09 16.06 3.19
CA PRO A 330 -6.44 16.02 2.67
C PRO A 330 -7.46 15.94 3.80
N GLU A 331 -8.69 16.37 3.54
CA GLU A 331 -9.81 16.20 4.47
C GLU A 331 -10.12 14.71 4.65
N MET A 332 -10.49 14.33 5.89
CA MET A 332 -10.90 12.97 6.20
C MET A 332 -12.31 12.70 5.68
N LEU A 333 -12.42 11.89 4.64
CA LEU A 333 -13.72 11.58 4.02
C LEU A 333 -14.54 10.65 4.91
N HIS A 334 -15.86 10.89 4.93
CA HIS A 334 -16.88 10.02 5.55
C HIS A 334 -16.64 9.67 7.03
N SER A 335 -15.74 10.39 7.70
CA SER A 335 -15.61 10.27 9.16
C SER A 335 -16.82 10.89 9.83
N GLY A 336 -17.54 10.12 10.63
CA GLY A 336 -18.54 10.70 11.52
C GLY A 336 -17.90 11.71 12.48
N ARG A 337 -18.68 12.61 13.07
CA ARG A 337 -18.22 13.45 14.19
C ARG A 337 -17.93 12.55 15.39
N GLN A 338 -16.76 11.97 15.41
CA GLN A 338 -16.30 11.11 16.49
C GLN A 338 -15.66 11.98 17.56
N ALA A 339 -16.23 12.01 18.75
CA ALA A 339 -15.55 12.58 19.90
C ALA A 339 -14.22 11.85 20.12
N GLY A 340 -13.13 12.57 20.28
CA GLY A 340 -11.81 12.03 20.67
C GLY A 340 -10.73 12.05 19.59
N LEU A 341 -11.03 12.14 18.30
CA LEU A 341 -10.04 12.31 17.23
C LEU A 341 -10.10 13.70 16.59
N SER A 342 -8.93 14.25 16.24
CA SER A 342 -8.81 15.48 15.46
C SER A 342 -8.53 15.14 14.01
N PHE A 343 -9.35 15.64 13.08
CA PHE A 343 -9.18 15.44 11.65
C PHE A 343 -8.62 16.70 10.97
N PRO A 344 -7.92 16.55 9.83
CA PRO A 344 -7.42 17.71 9.09
C PRO A 344 -8.56 18.64 8.66
N THR A 345 -8.28 19.92 8.70
CA THR A 345 -9.04 20.97 8.02
C THR A 345 -8.30 21.36 6.74
N ILE A 346 -8.95 22.11 5.85
CA ILE A 346 -8.38 22.52 4.55
C ILE A 346 -7.11 23.40 4.71
N ASP A 347 -6.85 23.91 5.90
CA ASP A 347 -5.71 24.76 6.19
C ASP A 347 -4.37 24.03 6.24
N GLU A 348 -3.27 24.77 6.15
CA GLU A 348 -1.93 24.24 6.27
C GLU A 348 -1.71 23.52 7.62
N THR A 349 -1.10 22.35 7.56
CA THR A 349 -0.70 21.63 8.79
C THR A 349 0.66 22.11 9.27
N SER A 350 0.78 22.30 10.57
CA SER A 350 2.04 22.61 11.24
C SER A 350 2.90 21.36 11.52
N CYS A 351 2.45 20.18 11.08
CA CYS A 351 3.16 18.92 11.36
C CYS A 351 4.52 18.89 10.65
N THR A 352 5.56 18.64 11.42
CA THR A 352 6.93 18.43 10.93
C THR A 352 7.32 16.99 10.88
N LYS A 353 6.50 16.12 11.46
CA LYS A 353 6.65 14.68 11.50
C LYS A 353 5.33 13.98 11.18
N ALA A 354 5.42 12.76 10.69
CA ALA A 354 4.26 11.91 10.42
C ALA A 354 4.50 10.49 10.93
N ILE A 355 3.52 9.93 11.62
CA ILE A 355 3.50 8.53 12.03
C ILE A 355 2.56 7.80 11.08
N VAL A 356 3.07 6.77 10.42
CA VAL A 356 2.28 5.87 9.58
C VAL A 356 1.99 4.61 10.39
N LEU A 357 0.72 4.29 10.53
CA LEU A 357 0.27 3.02 11.12
C LEU A 357 -0.26 2.12 10.02
N SER A 358 0.12 0.86 10.02
CA SER A 358 -0.46 -0.13 9.13
C SER A 358 -0.86 -1.37 9.91
N CYS A 359 -2.14 -1.66 9.86
CA CYS A 359 -2.74 -2.81 10.54
C CYS A 359 -3.28 -3.77 9.50
N GLY A 360 -2.82 -5.01 9.55
CA GLY A 360 -3.36 -6.10 8.76
C GLY A 360 -4.74 -6.53 9.25
N LEU A 361 -5.43 -7.26 8.41
CA LEU A 361 -6.78 -7.78 8.70
C LEU A 361 -6.74 -9.11 9.45
N ASN A 362 -5.60 -9.77 9.44
CA ASN A 362 -5.48 -11.14 9.94
C ASN A 362 -4.28 -11.39 10.84
N GLN A 363 -3.17 -10.67 10.69
CA GLN A 363 -1.91 -11.13 11.29
C GLN A 363 -1.06 -10.05 11.94
N GLN A 364 -0.82 -8.90 11.30
CA GLN A 364 0.30 -8.04 11.66
C GLN A 364 -0.04 -6.56 11.74
N VAL A 365 0.63 -5.88 12.65
CA VAL A 365 0.59 -4.43 12.82
C VAL A 365 2.02 -3.91 12.80
N ALA A 366 2.28 -2.80 12.13
CA ALA A 366 3.58 -2.14 12.10
C ALA A 366 3.40 -0.61 12.06
N GLY A 367 4.48 0.11 12.36
CA GLY A 367 4.50 1.56 12.35
C GLY A 367 5.82 2.14 11.84
N LEU A 368 5.76 3.38 11.41
CA LEU A 368 6.89 4.12 10.84
C LEU A 368 6.75 5.59 11.19
N ARG A 369 7.86 6.27 11.52
CA ARG A 369 7.89 7.74 11.68
C ARG A 369 8.78 8.38 10.63
N LEU A 370 8.23 9.44 10.02
CA LEU A 370 8.89 10.26 9.00
C LEU A 370 9.08 11.69 9.51
N SER A 371 10.12 12.37 8.99
CA SER A 371 10.37 13.81 9.16
C SER A 371 10.97 14.45 7.90
N ILE A 372 11.04 15.76 7.87
CA ILE A 372 11.72 16.56 6.83
C ILE A 372 12.95 17.24 7.43
#